data_2bd312f4611de7e214b5471aa7e485f6
#
_entry.id   2bd312f4611de7e214b5471aa7e485f6
#
_cell.length_a   1.000
_cell.length_b   1.000
_cell.length_c   1.000
_cell.angle_alpha   90.00
_cell.angle_beta   90.00
_cell.angle_gamma   90.00
#
_symmetry.space_group_name_H-M   'P 1'
#
loop_
_entity.id
_entity.type
_entity.pdbx_description
1 polymer ?
#
loop_
_entity_poly.entity_id
_entity_poly.type
_entity_poly.pdbx_seq_one_letter_code
_entity_poly.pdbx_strand_id
1 'polypeptide(L)'
;MKELLRKNRGKLLLSSLMILLPMIPAFRRGNPFQMWTPVFLLATQWLVVLLVFHDWKNKDQNPKALGMVVWVLPATSLFLQLTAGAVLQGGDAADVLIAAFFFFFGVMFLVLGNYMPKIRQNHTLGIRVKWTLENEENWNATHRFAGKVWVAGGLLCMVCALIPSIVVVLAAFVVLILVMALVPTVYSYRFYRRQLEAGKVEKSPVRPASVVLVLLAILAFGGFLVFTLFSGSLEITCGSESLTVEAGGWGDLTVDYQEIQSVEYFARDPSKDVSGM
;
A
#
# COMPACT_ATOMS: atom_id res chain seq x y z
N MET A 1 8.49 11.04 23.48
CA MET A 1 8.80 9.70 22.98
C MET A 1 8.68 8.61 24.05
N LYS A 2 9.49 8.60 25.12
CA LYS A 2 9.45 7.55 26.17
C LYS A 2 8.06 7.29 26.75
N GLU A 3 7.30 8.34 27.00
CA GLU A 3 5.92 8.26 27.53
C GLU A 3 4.96 7.58 26.56
N LEU A 4 4.98 7.97 25.25
CA LEU A 4 4.15 7.35 24.20
C LEU A 4 4.48 5.87 24.02
N LEU A 5 5.76 5.51 24.03
CA LEU A 5 6.19 4.11 23.98
C LEU A 5 5.67 3.32 25.18
N ARG A 6 5.81 3.86 26.40
CA ARG A 6 5.30 3.22 27.63
C ARG A 6 3.78 3.04 27.60
N LYS A 7 3.03 4.08 27.17
CA LYS A 7 1.59 4.06 27.06
C LYS A 7 1.07 3.04 26.04
N ASN A 8 1.81 2.82 24.94
CA ASN A 8 1.43 1.92 23.86
C ASN A 8 2.17 0.58 23.85
N ARG A 9 2.97 0.26 24.90
CA ARG A 9 3.83 -0.94 24.95
C ARG A 9 3.12 -2.24 24.57
N GLY A 10 1.92 -2.47 25.10
CA GLY A 10 1.15 -3.69 24.81
C GLY A 10 0.70 -3.77 23.36
N LYS A 11 0.27 -2.64 22.77
CA LYS A 11 -0.10 -2.56 21.35
C LYS A 11 1.11 -2.78 20.45
N LEU A 12 2.26 -2.19 20.80
CA LEU A 12 3.51 -2.35 20.05
C LEU A 12 4.04 -3.78 20.10
N LEU A 13 3.97 -4.45 21.24
CA LEU A 13 4.31 -5.86 21.35
C LEU A 13 3.37 -6.72 20.51
N LEU A 14 2.08 -6.53 20.63
CA LEU A 14 1.10 -7.31 19.88
C LEU A 14 1.24 -7.08 18.36
N SER A 15 1.42 -5.84 17.92
CA SER A 15 1.64 -5.51 16.51
C SER A 15 2.94 -6.11 15.97
N SER A 16 4.01 -6.12 16.76
CA SER A 16 5.28 -6.77 16.40
C SER A 16 5.13 -8.29 16.27
N LEU A 17 4.40 -8.93 17.18
CA LEU A 17 4.10 -10.35 17.10
C LEU A 17 3.25 -10.69 15.87
N MET A 18 2.27 -9.85 15.51
CA MET A 18 1.47 -10.04 14.29
C MET A 18 2.33 -10.00 13.02
N ILE A 19 3.32 -9.11 12.96
CA ILE A 19 4.24 -9.04 11.80
C ILE A 19 5.11 -10.30 11.72
N LEU A 20 5.54 -10.84 12.85
CA LEU A 20 6.41 -12.02 12.89
C LEU A 20 5.65 -13.35 12.75
N LEU A 21 4.34 -13.36 12.97
CA LEU A 21 3.52 -14.59 12.91
C LEU A 21 3.72 -15.40 11.62
N PRO A 22 3.76 -14.78 10.41
CA PRO A 22 3.96 -15.50 9.16
C PRO A 22 5.35 -16.13 8.98
N MET A 23 6.33 -15.80 9.83
CA MET A 23 7.63 -16.49 9.80
C MET A 23 7.51 -18.00 10.12
N ILE A 24 6.53 -18.38 10.94
CA ILE A 24 6.36 -19.79 11.36
C ILE A 24 6.11 -20.69 10.17
N PRO A 25 5.09 -20.47 9.32
CA PRO A 25 4.90 -21.26 8.12
C PRO A 25 6.00 -21.06 7.06
N ALA A 26 6.60 -19.86 6.98
CA ALA A 26 7.70 -19.59 6.05
C ALA A 26 8.94 -20.43 6.37
N PHE A 27 9.26 -20.57 7.64
CA PHE A 27 10.36 -21.43 8.10
C PHE A 27 10.16 -22.90 7.71
N ARG A 28 8.93 -23.40 7.85
CA ARG A 28 8.60 -24.79 7.46
C ARG A 28 8.72 -25.05 5.95
N ARG A 29 8.48 -24.02 5.13
CA ARG A 29 8.56 -24.09 3.66
C ARG A 29 9.97 -23.87 3.11
N GLY A 30 10.92 -23.42 3.94
CA GLY A 30 12.29 -23.15 3.53
C GLY A 30 12.47 -22.01 2.53
N ASN A 31 11.47 -21.11 2.40
CA ASN A 31 11.54 -19.98 1.48
C ASN A 31 12.25 -18.76 2.12
N PRO A 32 13.48 -18.40 1.71
CA PRO A 32 14.25 -17.33 2.32
C PRO A 32 13.55 -15.98 2.24
N PHE A 33 12.91 -15.65 1.11
CA PHE A 33 12.22 -14.39 0.91
C PHE A 33 11.08 -14.21 1.92
N GLN A 34 10.26 -15.25 2.12
CA GLN A 34 9.17 -15.22 3.09
C GLN A 34 9.68 -15.17 4.55
N MET A 35 10.88 -15.64 4.82
CA MET A 35 11.49 -15.56 6.15
C MET A 35 11.98 -14.15 6.47
N TRP A 36 12.63 -13.46 5.52
CA TRP A 36 13.20 -12.14 5.76
C TRP A 36 12.19 -11.00 5.65
N THR A 37 11.11 -11.16 4.89
CA THR A 37 10.07 -10.15 4.72
C THR A 37 9.47 -9.67 6.05
N PRO A 38 9.07 -10.53 7.02
CA PRO A 38 8.58 -10.09 8.32
C PRO A 38 9.61 -9.28 9.12
N VAL A 39 10.89 -9.64 9.04
CA VAL A 39 11.97 -8.92 9.74
C VAL A 39 12.11 -7.50 9.18
N PHE A 40 12.12 -7.36 7.86
CA PHE A 40 12.16 -6.06 7.19
C PHE A 40 10.93 -5.21 7.53
N LEU A 41 9.73 -5.80 7.51
CA LEU A 41 8.49 -5.10 7.87
C LEU A 41 8.46 -4.70 9.34
N LEU A 42 9.02 -5.52 10.23
CA LEU A 42 9.16 -5.17 11.65
C LEU A 42 10.11 -3.99 11.84
N ALA A 43 11.25 -3.97 11.15
CA ALA A 43 12.18 -2.85 11.18
C ALA A 43 11.51 -1.56 10.66
N THR A 44 10.76 -1.65 9.57
CA THR A 44 9.98 -0.55 9.00
C THR A 44 8.91 -0.06 9.98
N GLN A 45 8.16 -0.96 10.63
CA GLN A 45 7.18 -0.63 11.66
C GLN A 45 7.81 0.18 12.79
N TRP A 46 8.92 -0.29 13.33
CA TRP A 46 9.60 0.41 14.41
C TRP A 46 10.18 1.75 13.97
N LEU A 47 10.74 1.84 12.77
CA LEU A 47 11.20 3.11 12.21
C LEU A 47 10.05 4.13 12.13
N VAL A 48 8.91 3.74 11.57
CA VAL A 48 7.72 4.61 11.46
C VAL A 48 7.21 5.03 12.84
N VAL A 49 7.08 4.08 13.78
CA VAL A 49 6.65 4.36 15.16
C VAL A 49 7.61 5.34 15.86
N LEU A 50 8.90 5.12 15.72
CA LEU A 50 9.91 6.00 16.34
C LEU A 50 9.86 7.40 15.74
N LEU A 51 9.76 7.54 14.42
CA LEU A 51 9.61 8.84 13.74
C LEU A 51 8.36 9.58 14.22
N VAL A 52 7.22 8.90 14.27
CA VAL A 52 5.94 9.50 14.71
C VAL A 52 5.98 9.85 16.19
N PHE A 53 6.52 9.01 17.05
CA PHE A 53 6.57 9.25 18.49
C PHE A 53 7.69 10.24 18.87
N HIS A 54 8.65 10.48 17.99
CA HIS A 54 9.67 11.52 18.16
C HIS A 54 9.11 12.92 17.92
N ASP A 55 8.13 13.06 17.04
CA ASP A 55 7.47 14.35 16.78
C ASP A 55 6.76 14.85 18.05
N TRP A 56 7.24 15.97 18.58
CA TRP A 56 6.73 16.55 19.83
C TRP A 56 5.27 16.95 19.76
N LYS A 57 4.76 17.33 18.58
CA LYS A 57 3.34 17.65 18.35
C LYS A 57 2.41 16.44 18.52
N ASN A 58 2.96 15.23 18.43
CA ASN A 58 2.17 14.01 18.60
C ASN A 58 1.91 13.61 20.07
N LYS A 59 2.46 14.35 21.05
CA LYS A 59 2.14 14.10 22.48
C LYS A 59 0.65 14.27 22.76
N ASP A 60 0.05 15.31 22.17
CA ASP A 60 -1.36 15.65 22.34
C ASP A 60 -2.24 15.15 21.19
N GLN A 61 -1.71 14.25 20.37
CA GLN A 61 -2.42 13.69 19.22
C GLN A 61 -3.57 12.77 19.69
N ASN A 62 -4.62 12.69 18.86
CA ASN A 62 -5.72 11.78 19.11
C ASN A 62 -5.21 10.33 19.24
N PRO A 63 -5.50 9.62 20.37
CA PRO A 63 -5.02 8.26 20.60
C PRO A 63 -5.44 7.25 19.53
N LYS A 64 -6.58 7.48 18.87
CA LYS A 64 -7.06 6.63 17.77
C LYS A 64 -6.25 6.88 16.49
N ALA A 65 -5.86 8.14 16.21
CA ALA A 65 -4.99 8.47 15.08
C ALA A 65 -3.58 7.87 15.26
N LEU A 66 -3.01 7.95 16.46
CA LEU A 66 -1.76 7.25 16.78
C LEU A 66 -1.89 5.73 16.71
N GLY A 67 -3.08 5.20 17.07
CA GLY A 67 -3.37 3.77 16.94
C GLY A 67 -3.26 3.27 15.51
N MET A 68 -3.65 4.06 14.51
CA MET A 68 -3.51 3.67 13.09
C MET A 68 -2.05 3.41 12.71
N VAL A 69 -1.12 4.24 13.20
CA VAL A 69 0.32 4.07 12.94
C VAL A 69 0.83 2.71 13.43
N VAL A 70 0.27 2.24 14.54
CA VAL A 70 0.67 0.96 15.13
C VAL A 70 0.04 -0.24 14.41
N TRP A 71 -1.17 -0.08 13.82
CA TRP A 71 -1.93 -1.23 13.28
C TRP A 71 -1.95 -1.37 11.77
N VAL A 72 -1.73 -0.28 11.01
CA VAL A 72 -1.79 -0.33 9.53
C VAL A 72 -0.75 -1.29 8.95
N LEU A 73 0.52 -1.14 9.32
CA LEU A 73 1.59 -2.02 8.81
C LEU A 73 1.41 -3.50 9.22
N PRO A 74 1.09 -3.84 10.50
CA PRO A 74 0.83 -5.23 10.88
C PRO A 74 -0.34 -5.86 10.13
N ALA A 75 -1.45 -5.12 9.98
CA ALA A 75 -2.62 -5.62 9.24
C ALA A 75 -2.28 -5.88 7.77
N THR A 76 -1.59 -4.92 7.12
CA THR A 76 -1.14 -5.05 5.74
C THR A 76 -0.14 -6.19 5.58
N SER A 77 0.83 -6.29 6.48
CA SER A 77 1.83 -7.37 6.48
C SER A 77 1.18 -8.75 6.59
N LEU A 78 0.30 -8.92 7.55
CA LEU A 78 -0.39 -10.19 7.75
C LEU A 78 -1.22 -10.57 6.53
N PHE A 79 -1.98 -9.62 5.99
CA PHE A 79 -2.80 -9.84 4.79
C PHE A 79 -1.93 -10.24 3.60
N LEU A 80 -0.90 -9.45 3.26
CA LEU A 80 -0.03 -9.72 2.10
C LEU A 80 0.70 -11.06 2.21
N GLN A 81 1.15 -11.43 3.41
CA GLN A 81 1.87 -12.69 3.58
C GLN A 81 0.93 -13.90 3.53
N LEU A 82 -0.30 -13.79 4.01
CA LEU A 82 -1.30 -14.84 3.89
C LEU A 82 -1.73 -15.04 2.42
N THR A 83 -1.95 -13.95 1.70
CA THR A 83 -2.33 -14.02 0.28
C THR A 83 -1.18 -14.51 -0.59
N ALA A 84 0.05 -14.01 -0.41
CA ALA A 84 1.23 -14.50 -1.12
C ALA A 84 1.47 -16.00 -0.88
N GLY A 85 1.28 -16.47 0.35
CA GLY A 85 1.38 -17.89 0.68
C GLY A 85 0.34 -18.75 -0.04
N ALA A 86 -0.86 -18.24 -0.27
CA ALA A 86 -1.91 -18.96 -0.99
C ALA A 86 -1.68 -18.97 -2.50
N VAL A 87 -1.23 -17.84 -3.08
CA VAL A 87 -0.86 -17.76 -4.52
C VAL A 87 0.26 -18.75 -4.86
N LEU A 88 1.28 -18.84 -4.02
CA LEU A 88 2.42 -19.75 -4.26
C LEU A 88 2.06 -21.24 -4.13
N GLN A 89 0.90 -21.58 -3.56
CA GLN A 89 0.42 -22.97 -3.50
C GLN A 89 -0.31 -23.41 -4.77
N GLY A 90 -0.54 -22.50 -5.71
CA GLY A 90 -1.26 -22.76 -6.95
C GLY A 90 -2.78 -22.96 -6.76
N GLY A 91 -3.51 -23.00 -7.86
CA GLY A 91 -4.95 -23.28 -7.90
C GLY A 91 -5.79 -22.08 -8.35
N ASP A 92 -7.09 -22.30 -8.53
CA ASP A 92 -8.10 -21.35 -9.04
C ASP A 92 -8.40 -20.17 -8.06
N ALA A 93 -7.55 -19.98 -7.04
CA ALA A 93 -7.75 -18.99 -6.00
C ALA A 93 -7.27 -17.57 -6.39
N ALA A 94 -6.60 -17.40 -7.55
CA ALA A 94 -5.98 -16.12 -7.92
C ALA A 94 -6.99 -14.96 -7.97
N ASP A 95 -8.15 -15.16 -8.58
CA ASP A 95 -9.20 -14.12 -8.70
C ASP A 95 -9.78 -13.76 -7.34
N VAL A 96 -10.02 -14.74 -6.48
CA VAL A 96 -10.49 -14.52 -5.11
C VAL A 96 -9.47 -13.74 -4.30
N LEU A 97 -8.18 -14.01 -4.47
CA LEU A 97 -7.11 -13.30 -3.79
C LEU A 97 -6.94 -11.86 -4.27
N ILE A 98 -7.11 -11.62 -5.58
CA ILE A 98 -7.13 -10.28 -6.17
C ILE A 98 -8.32 -9.49 -5.62
N ALA A 99 -9.52 -10.06 -5.62
CA ALA A 99 -10.71 -9.43 -5.05
C ALA A 99 -10.51 -9.12 -3.56
N ALA A 100 -9.97 -10.06 -2.79
CA ALA A 100 -9.64 -9.87 -1.37
C ALA A 100 -8.64 -8.74 -1.15
N PHE A 101 -7.64 -8.57 -2.04
CA PHE A 101 -6.66 -7.48 -1.99
C PHE A 101 -7.36 -6.11 -2.12
N PHE A 102 -8.18 -5.92 -3.13
CA PHE A 102 -8.88 -4.65 -3.34
C PHE A 102 -9.91 -4.38 -2.24
N PHE A 103 -10.59 -5.40 -1.76
CA PHE A 103 -11.50 -5.29 -0.63
C PHE A 103 -10.76 -4.86 0.65
N PHE A 104 -9.64 -5.50 0.97
CA PHE A 104 -8.81 -5.16 2.13
C PHE A 104 -8.30 -3.72 2.08
N PHE A 105 -7.72 -3.30 0.93
CA PHE A 105 -7.26 -1.93 0.77
C PHE A 105 -8.41 -0.92 0.78
N GLY A 106 -9.56 -1.27 0.23
CA GLY A 106 -10.77 -0.46 0.33
C GLY A 106 -11.19 -0.22 1.78
N VAL A 107 -11.25 -1.27 2.60
CA VAL A 107 -11.51 -1.15 4.04
C VAL A 107 -10.45 -0.30 4.74
N MET A 108 -9.16 -0.49 4.40
CA MET A 108 -8.08 0.34 4.93
C MET A 108 -8.26 1.82 4.60
N PHE A 109 -8.60 2.16 3.36
CA PHE A 109 -8.84 3.54 2.95
C PHE A 109 -10.06 4.14 3.65
N LEU A 110 -11.13 3.37 3.86
CA LEU A 110 -12.29 3.76 4.68
C LEU A 110 -11.87 4.14 6.10
N VAL A 111 -11.08 3.27 6.74
CA VAL A 111 -10.59 3.50 8.11
C VAL A 111 -9.71 4.73 8.16
N LEU A 112 -8.71 4.84 7.28
CA LEU A 112 -7.82 5.99 7.21
C LEU A 112 -8.58 7.29 6.94
N GLY A 113 -9.52 7.28 5.99
CA GLY A 113 -10.38 8.42 5.68
C GLY A 113 -11.23 8.89 6.87
N ASN A 114 -11.81 7.94 7.62
CA ASN A 114 -12.59 8.27 8.80
C ASN A 114 -11.75 8.88 9.95
N TYR A 115 -10.45 8.56 10.00
CA TYR A 115 -9.57 9.15 11.01
C TYR A 115 -8.85 10.42 10.55
N MET A 116 -8.76 10.66 9.24
CA MET A 116 -8.10 11.85 8.67
C MET A 116 -8.53 13.18 9.36
N PRO A 117 -9.84 13.46 9.57
CA PRO A 117 -10.29 14.70 10.22
C PRO A 117 -9.89 14.82 11.70
N LYS A 118 -9.46 13.71 12.32
CA LYS A 118 -9.11 13.65 13.75
C LYS A 118 -7.61 13.83 13.99
N ILE A 119 -6.83 13.95 12.92
CA ILE A 119 -5.38 14.18 13.00
C ILE A 119 -5.13 15.65 13.25
N ARG A 120 -4.59 15.97 14.43
CA ARG A 120 -4.13 17.33 14.76
C ARG A 120 -2.87 17.67 13.99
N GLN A 121 -2.63 18.96 13.75
CA GLN A 121 -1.46 19.43 13.01
C GLN A 121 -0.16 18.91 13.62
N ASN A 122 0.67 18.27 12.80
CA ASN A 122 1.93 17.66 13.17
C ASN A 122 2.86 17.56 11.95
N HIS A 123 4.10 17.07 12.16
CA HIS A 123 5.11 16.97 11.10
C HIS A 123 5.25 15.57 10.48
N THR A 124 4.53 14.56 10.97
CA THR A 124 4.73 13.16 10.58
C THR A 124 3.52 12.48 9.95
N LEU A 125 2.29 12.89 10.30
CA LEU A 125 1.04 12.26 9.85
C LEU A 125 0.19 13.22 9.01
N GLY A 126 -0.48 12.71 7.98
CA GLY A 126 -1.46 13.44 7.16
C GLY A 126 -0.87 14.15 5.95
N ILE A 127 -1.62 15.13 5.41
CA ILE A 127 -1.25 15.92 4.23
C ILE A 127 -0.39 17.10 4.66
N ARG A 128 0.93 16.94 4.49
CA ARG A 128 1.97 17.84 5.01
C ARG A 128 2.58 18.69 3.90
N VAL A 129 1.78 19.58 3.37
CA VAL A 129 2.26 20.63 2.47
C VAL A 129 2.53 21.90 3.28
N LYS A 130 3.37 22.78 2.79
CA LYS A 130 3.87 23.94 3.54
C LYS A 130 2.74 24.75 4.15
N TRP A 131 1.73 25.10 3.37
CA TRP A 131 0.60 25.91 3.82
C TRP A 131 -0.35 25.20 4.81
N THR A 132 -0.38 23.85 4.86
CA THR A 132 -1.09 23.13 5.93
C THR A 132 -0.28 23.11 7.21
N LEU A 133 1.06 23.01 7.11
CA LEU A 133 1.94 23.01 8.29
C LEU A 133 2.05 24.39 8.96
N GLU A 134 1.86 25.47 8.22
CA GLU A 134 1.92 26.86 8.69
C GLU A 134 0.56 27.40 9.16
N ASN A 135 -0.57 26.76 8.76
CA ASN A 135 -1.90 27.24 9.06
C ASN A 135 -2.82 26.11 9.52
N GLU A 136 -3.25 26.17 10.79
CA GLU A 136 -4.11 25.15 11.40
C GLU A 136 -5.52 25.11 10.79
N GLU A 137 -6.07 26.27 10.35
CA GLU A 137 -7.37 26.32 9.68
C GLU A 137 -7.33 25.57 8.35
N ASN A 138 -6.25 25.78 7.56
CA ASN A 138 -6.02 25.04 6.32
C ASN A 138 -5.82 23.53 6.60
N TRP A 139 -5.05 23.19 7.63
CA TRP A 139 -4.87 21.81 8.07
C TRP A 139 -6.22 21.12 8.32
N ASN A 140 -7.04 21.73 9.17
CA ASN A 140 -8.33 21.18 9.56
C ASN A 140 -9.31 21.09 8.39
N ALA A 141 -9.37 22.10 7.52
CA ALA A 141 -10.21 22.09 6.32
C ALA A 141 -9.78 21.00 5.34
N THR A 142 -8.46 20.91 5.08
CA THR A 142 -7.86 19.90 4.18
C THR A 142 -8.12 18.49 4.68
N HIS A 143 -7.87 18.19 5.95
CA HIS A 143 -8.04 16.84 6.50
C HIS A 143 -9.50 16.41 6.59
N ARG A 144 -10.44 17.36 6.83
CA ARG A 144 -11.88 17.06 6.74
C ARG A 144 -12.31 16.72 5.30
N PHE A 145 -11.82 17.47 4.33
CA PHE A 145 -12.10 17.20 2.93
C PHE A 145 -11.44 15.88 2.46
N ALA A 146 -10.17 15.71 2.78
CA ALA A 146 -9.43 14.48 2.49
C ALA A 146 -10.11 13.23 3.07
N GLY A 147 -10.63 13.31 4.29
CA GLY A 147 -11.37 12.21 4.89
C GLY A 147 -12.54 11.74 4.03
N LYS A 148 -13.32 12.68 3.45
CA LYS A 148 -14.43 12.35 2.55
C LYS A 148 -13.93 11.69 1.25
N VAL A 149 -12.86 12.22 0.67
CA VAL A 149 -12.26 11.69 -0.57
C VAL A 149 -11.73 10.28 -0.33
N TRP A 150 -11.06 10.04 0.80
CA TRP A 150 -10.52 8.72 1.14
C TRP A 150 -11.60 7.68 1.46
N VAL A 151 -12.70 8.10 2.10
CA VAL A 151 -13.88 7.22 2.33
C VAL A 151 -14.51 6.83 0.99
N ALA A 152 -14.76 7.81 0.11
CA ALA A 152 -15.30 7.55 -1.22
C ALA A 152 -14.35 6.66 -2.06
N GLY A 153 -13.04 6.95 -2.02
CA GLY A 153 -12.01 6.14 -2.65
C GLY A 153 -11.96 4.70 -2.13
N GLY A 154 -12.12 4.51 -0.83
CA GLY A 154 -12.20 3.18 -0.22
C GLY A 154 -13.40 2.37 -0.72
N LEU A 155 -14.58 3.00 -0.81
CA LEU A 155 -15.77 2.36 -1.37
C LEU A 155 -15.57 1.99 -2.85
N LEU A 156 -15.00 2.89 -3.66
CA LEU A 156 -14.70 2.62 -5.06
C LEU A 156 -13.67 1.49 -5.21
N CYS A 157 -12.65 1.46 -4.35
CA CYS A 157 -11.68 0.38 -4.32
C CYS A 157 -12.32 -0.99 -4.05
N MET A 158 -13.29 -1.06 -3.13
CA MET A 158 -14.06 -2.29 -2.88
C MET A 158 -14.90 -2.69 -4.08
N VAL A 159 -15.49 -1.73 -4.81
CA VAL A 159 -16.22 -2.01 -6.05
C VAL A 159 -15.30 -2.52 -7.15
N CYS A 160 -14.06 -2.04 -7.22
CA CYS A 160 -13.05 -2.56 -8.16
C CYS A 160 -12.77 -4.06 -7.96
N ALA A 161 -12.98 -4.60 -6.75
CA ALA A 161 -12.87 -6.04 -6.49
C ALA A 161 -13.83 -6.92 -7.33
N LEU A 162 -14.86 -6.33 -7.92
CA LEU A 162 -15.86 -7.01 -8.76
C LEU A 162 -15.49 -7.02 -10.25
N ILE A 163 -14.41 -6.36 -10.64
CA ILE A 163 -13.98 -6.28 -12.04
C ILE A 163 -13.11 -7.50 -12.37
N PRO A 164 -13.43 -8.30 -13.37
CA PRO A 164 -12.72 -9.54 -13.67
C PRO A 164 -11.35 -9.33 -14.34
N SER A 165 -11.08 -8.13 -14.90
CA SER A 165 -9.82 -7.85 -15.60
C SER A 165 -8.77 -7.26 -14.68
N ILE A 166 -7.69 -8.01 -14.39
CA ILE A 166 -6.57 -7.57 -13.54
C ILE A 166 -5.93 -6.28 -14.04
N VAL A 167 -5.76 -6.12 -15.35
CA VAL A 167 -5.14 -4.92 -15.94
C VAL A 167 -5.99 -3.69 -15.68
N VAL A 168 -7.33 -3.80 -15.89
CA VAL A 168 -8.28 -2.70 -15.66
C VAL A 168 -8.31 -2.34 -14.17
N VAL A 169 -8.34 -3.33 -13.29
CA VAL A 169 -8.37 -3.12 -11.84
C VAL A 169 -7.10 -2.46 -11.33
N LEU A 170 -5.92 -2.91 -11.78
CA LEU A 170 -4.66 -2.29 -11.40
C LEU A 170 -4.56 -0.84 -11.90
N ALA A 171 -4.96 -0.57 -13.15
CA ALA A 171 -5.02 0.78 -13.67
C ALA A 171 -5.98 1.67 -12.87
N ALA A 172 -7.18 1.17 -12.56
CA ALA A 172 -8.16 1.87 -11.74
C ALA A 172 -7.63 2.16 -10.33
N PHE A 173 -6.92 1.21 -9.73
CA PHE A 173 -6.31 1.37 -8.40
C PHE A 173 -5.25 2.47 -8.38
N VAL A 174 -4.36 2.49 -9.39
CA VAL A 174 -3.35 3.56 -9.52
C VAL A 174 -4.01 4.92 -9.68
N VAL A 175 -5.00 5.04 -10.58
CA VAL A 175 -5.76 6.28 -10.76
C VAL A 175 -6.45 6.70 -9.47
N LEU A 176 -7.07 5.76 -8.75
CA LEU A 176 -7.74 6.02 -7.49
C LEU A 176 -6.78 6.58 -6.43
N ILE A 177 -5.60 5.98 -6.26
CA ILE A 177 -4.57 6.47 -5.33
C ILE A 177 -4.13 7.88 -5.71
N LEU A 178 -3.89 8.14 -7.00
CA LEU A 178 -3.53 9.48 -7.48
C LEU A 178 -4.62 10.51 -7.18
N VAL A 179 -5.88 10.18 -7.43
CA VAL A 179 -7.03 11.04 -7.12
C VAL A 179 -7.10 11.32 -5.61
N MET A 180 -6.97 10.29 -4.77
CA MET A 180 -7.01 10.42 -3.32
C MET A 180 -5.86 11.26 -2.76
N ALA A 181 -4.71 11.30 -3.42
CA ALA A 181 -3.57 12.12 -3.03
C ALA A 181 -3.68 13.57 -3.58
N LEU A 182 -3.98 13.71 -4.87
CA LEU A 182 -3.94 15.00 -5.56
C LEU A 182 -5.13 15.90 -5.25
N VAL A 183 -6.35 15.35 -5.20
CA VAL A 183 -7.58 16.14 -5.01
C VAL A 183 -7.57 16.91 -3.68
N PRO A 184 -7.22 16.29 -2.52
CA PRO A 184 -7.09 17.04 -1.27
C PRO A 184 -5.92 18.03 -1.28
N THR A 185 -4.83 17.73 -1.98
CA THR A 185 -3.68 18.64 -2.10
C THR A 185 -4.05 19.89 -2.90
N VAL A 186 -4.77 19.74 -4.02
CA VAL A 186 -5.30 20.86 -4.82
C VAL A 186 -6.32 21.66 -4.02
N TYR A 187 -7.20 20.99 -3.27
CA TYR A 187 -8.15 21.68 -2.37
C TYR A 187 -7.41 22.54 -1.34
N SER A 188 -6.38 21.98 -0.69
CA SER A 188 -5.55 22.69 0.28
C SER A 188 -4.88 23.94 -0.31
N TYR A 189 -4.34 23.82 -1.54
CA TYR A 189 -3.76 24.97 -2.25
C TYR A 189 -4.79 26.03 -2.57
N ARG A 190 -5.99 25.65 -3.06
CA ARG A 190 -7.08 26.59 -3.32
C ARG A 190 -7.54 27.30 -2.06
N PHE A 191 -7.59 26.59 -0.94
CA PHE A 191 -7.94 27.16 0.36
C PHE A 191 -6.88 28.18 0.80
N TYR A 192 -5.59 27.87 0.69
CA TYR A 192 -4.49 28.79 0.95
C TYR A 192 -4.57 30.05 0.09
N ARG A 193 -4.84 29.89 -1.22
CA ARG A 193 -5.00 31.04 -2.13
C ARG A 193 -6.12 31.98 -1.70
N ARG A 194 -7.26 31.47 -1.29
CA ARG A 194 -8.38 32.28 -0.77
C ARG A 194 -8.00 33.03 0.51
N GLN A 195 -7.26 32.40 1.41
CA GLN A 195 -6.76 33.02 2.63
C GLN A 195 -5.77 34.15 2.33
N LEU A 196 -4.90 33.94 1.32
CA LEU A 196 -3.95 34.96 0.86
C LEU A 196 -4.66 36.18 0.26
N GLU A 197 -5.65 35.96 -0.59
CA GLU A 197 -6.47 37.02 -1.21
C GLU A 197 -7.30 37.79 -0.17
N ALA A 198 -7.70 37.15 0.91
CA ALA A 198 -8.38 37.76 2.05
C ALA A 198 -7.42 38.44 3.05
N GLY A 199 -6.12 38.47 2.80
CA GLY A 199 -5.11 39.06 3.69
C GLY A 199 -4.93 38.34 5.04
N LYS A 200 -5.40 37.07 5.16
CA LYS A 200 -5.34 36.30 6.41
C LYS A 200 -4.00 35.60 6.64
N VAL A 201 -3.24 35.40 5.59
CA VAL A 201 -1.93 34.74 5.61
C VAL A 201 -0.94 35.46 4.71
N GLU A 202 0.34 35.38 5.03
CA GLU A 202 1.40 35.92 4.19
C GLU A 202 1.77 34.90 3.08
N LYS A 203 2.34 35.43 1.99
CA LYS A 203 2.78 34.59 0.89
C LYS A 203 3.92 33.68 1.32
N SER A 204 3.63 32.40 1.44
CA SER A 204 4.61 31.38 1.76
C SER A 204 5.48 31.09 0.53
N PRO A 205 6.82 31.24 0.60
CA PRO A 205 7.70 30.94 -0.51
C PRO A 205 7.70 29.41 -0.74
N VAL A 206 6.93 28.97 -1.74
CA VAL A 206 6.98 27.58 -2.21
C VAL A 206 8.28 27.42 -2.99
N ARG A 207 9.17 26.54 -2.54
CA ARG A 207 10.35 26.18 -3.32
C ARG A 207 9.88 25.32 -4.50
N PRO A 208 9.96 25.79 -5.76
CA PRO A 208 9.47 25.00 -6.90
C PRO A 208 10.19 23.64 -6.99
N ALA A 209 11.44 23.55 -6.52
CA ALA A 209 12.19 22.32 -6.44
C ALA A 209 11.50 21.21 -5.62
N SER A 210 10.79 21.56 -4.53
CA SER A 210 10.10 20.53 -3.72
C SER A 210 8.88 19.94 -4.44
N VAL A 211 8.17 20.75 -5.24
CA VAL A 211 7.05 20.27 -6.06
C VAL A 211 7.56 19.37 -7.18
N VAL A 212 8.65 19.79 -7.84
CA VAL A 212 9.30 19.01 -8.89
C VAL A 212 9.81 17.67 -8.35
N LEU A 213 10.44 17.65 -7.18
CA LEU A 213 10.91 16.40 -6.55
C LEU A 213 9.76 15.43 -6.24
N VAL A 214 8.63 15.92 -5.75
CA VAL A 214 7.44 15.07 -5.49
C VAL A 214 6.89 14.51 -6.80
N LEU A 215 6.78 15.35 -7.84
CA LEU A 215 6.33 14.88 -9.16
C LEU A 215 7.29 13.84 -9.76
N LEU A 216 8.60 14.08 -9.67
CA LEU A 216 9.60 13.11 -10.12
C LEU A 216 9.54 11.80 -9.35
N ALA A 217 9.33 11.85 -8.02
CA ALA A 217 9.16 10.65 -7.20
C ALA A 217 7.91 9.85 -7.60
N ILE A 218 6.78 10.53 -7.87
CA ILE A 218 5.54 9.89 -8.35
C ILE A 218 5.76 9.26 -9.73
N LEU A 219 6.41 9.97 -10.65
CA LEU A 219 6.72 9.45 -11.99
C LEU A 219 7.70 8.29 -11.94
N ALA A 220 8.74 8.37 -11.11
CA ALA A 220 9.70 7.28 -10.93
C ALA A 220 9.04 6.03 -10.32
N PHE A 221 8.18 6.21 -9.31
CA PHE A 221 7.43 5.11 -8.70
C PHE A 221 6.43 4.50 -9.68
N GLY A 222 5.67 5.33 -10.41
CA GLY A 222 4.75 4.86 -11.45
C GLY A 222 5.49 4.13 -12.58
N GLY A 223 6.61 4.68 -13.05
CA GLY A 223 7.47 4.05 -14.05
C GLY A 223 8.06 2.72 -13.56
N PHE A 224 8.50 2.65 -12.31
CA PHE A 224 8.97 1.41 -11.68
C PHE A 224 7.85 0.35 -11.62
N LEU A 225 6.63 0.74 -11.24
CA LEU A 225 5.49 -0.19 -11.23
C LEU A 225 5.16 -0.71 -12.64
N VAL A 226 5.11 0.19 -13.62
CA VAL A 226 4.90 -0.20 -15.02
C VAL A 226 6.04 -1.12 -15.49
N PHE A 227 7.28 -0.77 -15.21
CA PHE A 227 8.43 -1.60 -15.56
C PHE A 227 8.32 -2.99 -14.94
N THR A 228 8.03 -3.11 -13.63
CA THR A 228 7.89 -4.41 -12.96
C THR A 228 6.72 -5.25 -13.49
N LEU A 229 5.62 -4.61 -13.91
CA LEU A 229 4.46 -5.32 -14.48
C LEU A 229 4.71 -5.82 -15.91
N PHE A 230 5.56 -5.14 -16.69
CA PHE A 230 5.76 -5.45 -18.12
C PHE A 230 7.13 -6.02 -18.45
N SER A 231 8.08 -6.08 -17.51
CA SER A 231 9.44 -6.61 -17.73
C SER A 231 9.59 -8.11 -17.45
N GLY A 232 8.51 -8.83 -17.21
CA GLY A 232 8.55 -10.28 -17.04
C GLY A 232 8.79 -10.98 -18.39
N SER A 233 9.97 -11.51 -18.64
CA SER A 233 10.21 -12.49 -19.68
C SER A 233 9.95 -13.88 -19.12
N LEU A 234 9.12 -14.68 -19.79
CA LEU A 234 8.96 -16.10 -19.54
C LEU A 234 9.83 -16.85 -20.56
N GLU A 235 10.85 -17.55 -20.07
CA GLU A 235 11.65 -18.44 -20.90
C GLU A 235 11.43 -19.87 -20.41
N ILE A 236 11.08 -20.77 -21.33
CA ILE A 236 10.81 -22.17 -21.02
C ILE A 236 11.96 -23.00 -21.60
N THR A 237 12.75 -23.61 -20.73
CA THR A 237 13.84 -24.48 -21.10
C THR A 237 13.46 -25.93 -20.81
N CYS A 238 13.39 -26.75 -21.88
CA CYS A 238 13.14 -28.17 -21.75
C CYS A 238 14.49 -28.94 -21.64
N GLY A 239 14.80 -29.40 -20.43
CA GLY A 239 15.96 -30.29 -20.21
C GLY A 239 15.63 -31.74 -20.54
N SER A 240 16.58 -32.65 -20.28
CA SER A 240 16.37 -34.10 -20.47
C SER A 240 15.51 -34.75 -19.39
N GLU A 241 15.44 -34.17 -18.20
CA GLU A 241 14.76 -34.72 -17.02
C GLU A 241 13.73 -33.78 -16.42
N SER A 242 13.81 -32.47 -16.71
CA SER A 242 12.96 -31.44 -16.13
C SER A 242 12.65 -30.32 -17.11
N LEU A 243 11.51 -29.68 -16.89
CA LEU A 243 11.08 -28.44 -17.51
C LEU A 243 11.39 -27.29 -16.54
N THR A 244 12.15 -26.30 -16.98
CA THR A 244 12.39 -25.09 -16.19
C THR A 244 11.71 -23.91 -16.85
N VAL A 245 10.86 -23.22 -16.07
CA VAL A 245 10.22 -21.95 -16.46
C VAL A 245 10.96 -20.86 -15.72
N GLU A 246 11.79 -20.12 -16.46
CA GLU A 246 12.47 -18.91 -15.93
C GLU A 246 11.52 -17.72 -16.06
N ALA A 247 11.02 -17.26 -14.94
CA ALA A 247 10.16 -16.09 -14.87
C ALA A 247 10.97 -14.91 -14.32
N GLY A 248 11.58 -14.13 -15.20
CA GLY A 248 12.50 -13.05 -14.85
C GLY A 248 12.00 -12.17 -13.71
N GLY A 249 12.65 -12.26 -12.55
CA GLY A 249 12.31 -11.51 -11.34
C GLY A 249 11.28 -12.14 -10.41
N TRP A 250 10.60 -13.25 -10.80
CA TRP A 250 9.56 -13.91 -9.99
C TRP A 250 10.01 -15.25 -9.38
N GLY A 251 11.19 -15.73 -9.76
CA GLY A 251 11.74 -17.01 -9.35
C GLY A 251 11.45 -18.10 -10.38
N ASP A 252 12.41 -19.01 -10.53
CA ASP A 252 12.34 -20.07 -11.51
C ASP A 252 11.52 -21.24 -10.96
N LEU A 253 10.68 -21.82 -11.81
CA LEU A 253 9.92 -23.03 -11.52
C LEU A 253 10.54 -24.20 -12.30
N THR A 254 11.10 -25.18 -11.61
CA THR A 254 11.57 -26.40 -12.23
C THR A 254 10.60 -27.54 -11.87
N VAL A 255 10.08 -28.21 -12.89
CA VAL A 255 9.18 -29.35 -12.75
C VAL A 255 9.87 -30.58 -13.34
N ASP A 256 10.06 -31.63 -12.54
CA ASP A 256 10.60 -32.91 -12.99
C ASP A 256 9.56 -33.65 -13.86
N TYR A 257 9.97 -34.20 -14.97
CA TYR A 257 9.05 -34.95 -15.85
C TYR A 257 8.37 -36.11 -15.15
N GLN A 258 8.98 -36.68 -14.10
CA GLN A 258 8.39 -37.74 -13.30
C GLN A 258 7.20 -37.27 -12.43
N GLU A 259 7.11 -35.99 -12.15
CA GLU A 259 6.02 -35.38 -11.37
C GLU A 259 4.82 -35.01 -12.24
N ILE A 260 4.95 -35.02 -13.57
CA ILE A 260 3.90 -34.67 -14.50
C ILE A 260 2.90 -35.81 -14.60
N GLN A 261 1.67 -35.60 -14.14
CA GLN A 261 0.59 -36.57 -14.16
C GLN A 261 -0.17 -36.57 -15.50
N SER A 262 -0.31 -35.44 -16.16
CA SER A 262 -0.98 -35.29 -17.45
C SER A 262 -0.47 -34.10 -18.22
N VAL A 263 -0.47 -34.18 -19.55
CA VAL A 263 -0.17 -33.06 -20.43
C VAL A 263 -1.35 -32.90 -21.38
N GLU A 264 -1.99 -31.71 -21.36
CA GLU A 264 -3.07 -31.37 -22.27
C GLU A 264 -2.60 -30.29 -23.23
N TYR A 265 -2.84 -30.47 -24.51
CA TYR A 265 -2.54 -29.47 -25.53
C TYR A 265 -3.76 -28.64 -25.85
N PHE A 266 -3.69 -27.36 -25.63
CA PHE A 266 -4.70 -26.40 -26.03
C PHE A 266 -4.25 -25.67 -27.31
N ALA A 267 -5.01 -25.82 -28.40
CA ALA A 267 -4.75 -25.10 -29.66
C ALA A 267 -4.97 -23.59 -29.56
N ARG A 268 -5.61 -23.12 -28.48
CA ARG A 268 -5.79 -21.71 -28.08
C ARG A 268 -5.37 -21.56 -26.62
N ASP A 269 -4.82 -20.39 -26.31
CA ASP A 269 -4.49 -20.01 -24.93
C ASP A 269 -5.81 -19.95 -24.12
N PRO A 270 -6.04 -20.86 -23.16
CA PRO A 270 -7.27 -20.87 -22.37
C PRO A 270 -7.44 -19.60 -21.55
N SER A 271 -6.35 -18.85 -21.25
CA SER A 271 -6.43 -17.56 -20.56
C SER A 271 -7.06 -16.45 -21.39
N LYS A 272 -7.16 -16.63 -22.73
CA LYS A 272 -7.80 -15.68 -23.64
C LYS A 272 -9.29 -15.92 -23.82
N ASP A 273 -9.77 -17.12 -23.51
CA ASP A 273 -11.18 -17.47 -23.60
C ASP A 273 -12.00 -17.02 -22.35
N VAL A 274 -11.31 -16.65 -21.25
CA VAL A 274 -11.97 -16.14 -20.03
C VAL A 274 -12.37 -14.66 -20.13
N SER A 275 -11.93 -13.95 -21.16
CA SER A 275 -12.30 -12.54 -21.40
C SER A 275 -13.59 -12.33 -22.17
N GLY A 276 -14.40 -13.37 -22.38
CA GLY A 276 -15.62 -13.35 -23.20
C GLY A 276 -16.88 -13.93 -22.54
N MET A 277 -16.98 -13.85 -21.21
CA MET A 277 -18.24 -14.07 -20.49
C MET A 277 -18.55 -12.94 -19.53
#